data_0e6b42331cc891b1bbd963f8cb577ad7
#
_entry.id   0e6b42331cc891b1bbd963f8cb577ad7
#
_cell.length_a   1.000
_cell.length_b   1.000
_cell.length_c   1.000
_cell.angle_alpha   90.00
_cell.angle_beta   90.00
_cell.angle_gamma   90.00
#
_symmetry.space_group_name_H-M   'P 1'
#
loop_
_entity.id
_entity.type
_entity.pdbx_description
1 polymer ?
#
loop_
_entity_poly.entity_id
_entity_poly.type
_entity_poly.pdbx_seq_one_letter_code
_entity_poly.pdbx_strand_id
1 'polypeptide(L)'
;MYSFIRLLIGCIFFICSYILIKRSKYSHNKTLYIVFLCLSGLLPTVLSFIPFENSFITFKSLDSAYHYVYGKSDIELVVEGDDCDFVVGSQKDKDKVTYAFMPKTADGWKVSKNINVKRIIVQNYDFGFLD
;
A
#
# COMPACT_ATOMS: atom_id res chain seq x y z
N MET A 1 8.61 -6.29 1.65
CA MET A 1 9.47 -5.11 1.43
C MET A 1 8.68 -3.81 1.58
N TYR A 2 7.55 -3.69 0.92
CA TYR A 2 6.63 -2.55 0.96
C TYR A 2 6.25 -2.08 2.37
N SER A 3 5.75 -2.97 3.23
CA SER A 3 5.38 -2.64 4.62
C SER A 3 6.57 -2.18 5.48
N PHE A 4 7.75 -2.70 5.20
CA PHE A 4 8.97 -2.33 5.93
C PHE A 4 9.42 -0.90 5.62
N ILE A 5 9.38 -0.51 4.34
CA ILE A 5 9.72 0.86 3.90
C ILE A 5 8.77 1.88 4.56
N ARG A 6 7.47 1.59 4.60
CA ARG A 6 6.48 2.45 5.24
C ARG A 6 6.68 2.59 6.74
N LEU A 7 6.99 1.48 7.41
CA LEU A 7 7.30 1.48 8.83
C LEU A 7 8.54 2.34 9.11
N LEU A 8 9.57 2.21 8.30
CA LEU A 8 10.81 2.98 8.42
C LEU A 8 10.56 4.48 8.23
N ILE A 9 9.79 4.88 7.23
CA ILE A 9 9.38 6.28 7.00
C ILE A 9 8.59 6.79 8.21
N GLY A 10 7.68 6.00 8.74
CA GLY A 10 6.90 6.34 9.94
C GLY A 10 7.79 6.56 11.17
N CYS A 11 8.78 5.71 11.40
CA CYS A 11 9.74 5.84 12.49
C CYS A 11 10.60 7.10 12.35
N ILE A 12 11.10 7.38 11.13
CA ILE A 12 11.89 8.60 10.87
C ILE A 12 11.04 9.84 11.17
N PHE A 13 9.81 9.87 10.66
CA PHE A 13 8.90 10.98 10.89
C PHE A 13 8.62 11.20 12.38
N PHE A 14 8.38 10.12 13.13
CA PHE A 14 8.15 10.17 14.58
C PHE A 14 9.38 10.72 15.33
N ILE A 15 10.57 10.24 15.01
CA ILE A 15 11.83 10.70 15.61
C ILE A 15 12.07 12.18 15.32
N CYS A 16 11.90 12.61 14.06
CA CYS A 16 12.05 14.02 13.68
C CYS A 16 11.05 14.91 14.43
N SER A 17 9.80 14.50 14.50
CA SER A 17 8.76 15.22 15.24
C SER A 17 9.09 15.34 16.71
N TYR A 18 9.56 14.26 17.35
CA TYR A 18 9.98 14.26 18.74
C TYR A 18 11.12 15.25 19.02
N ILE A 19 12.16 15.26 18.14
CA ILE A 19 13.30 16.16 18.26
C ILE A 19 12.86 17.64 18.12
N LEU A 20 11.98 17.93 17.13
CA LEU A 20 11.48 19.26 16.88
C LEU A 20 10.67 19.78 18.09
N ILE A 21 9.82 18.94 18.66
CA ILE A 21 9.01 19.32 19.83
C ILE A 21 9.92 19.59 21.03
N LYS A 22 10.90 18.70 21.27
CA LYS A 22 11.83 18.85 22.39
C LYS A 22 12.66 20.12 22.31
N ARG A 23 12.98 20.59 21.09
CA ARG A 23 13.70 21.85 20.84
C ARG A 23 12.79 23.08 20.85
N SER A 24 11.49 22.90 20.75
CA SER A 24 10.51 23.99 20.71
C SER A 24 10.34 24.61 22.11
N LYS A 25 10.05 25.92 22.15
CA LYS A 25 9.62 26.64 23.36
C LYS A 25 8.35 26.07 24.00
N TYR A 26 7.58 25.28 23.25
CA TYR A 26 6.34 24.63 23.71
C TYR A 26 6.59 23.31 24.48
N SER A 27 7.83 22.87 24.63
CA SER A 27 8.18 21.64 25.37
C SER A 27 7.74 21.67 26.85
N HIS A 28 7.56 22.86 27.42
CA HIS A 28 7.09 23.06 28.81
C HIS A 28 5.58 22.85 28.96
N ASN A 29 4.80 22.92 27.88
CA ASN A 29 3.36 22.69 27.94
C ASN A 29 3.06 21.21 27.72
N LYS A 30 2.82 20.49 28.81
CA LYS A 30 2.57 19.03 28.80
C LYS A 30 1.42 18.63 27.87
N THR A 31 0.35 19.42 27.83
CA THR A 31 -0.83 19.14 27.00
C THR A 31 -0.49 19.22 25.52
N LEU A 32 0.17 20.29 25.09
CA LEU A 32 0.61 20.45 23.70
C LEU A 32 1.61 19.36 23.29
N TYR A 33 2.51 19.00 24.20
CA TYR A 33 3.46 17.91 23.98
C TYR A 33 2.76 16.58 23.71
N ILE A 34 1.78 16.21 24.54
CA ILE A 34 1.01 14.96 24.40
C ILE A 34 0.21 14.96 23.10
N VAL A 35 -0.53 16.06 22.81
CA VAL A 35 -1.32 16.17 21.57
C VAL A 35 -0.44 15.99 20.33
N PHE A 36 0.71 16.62 20.31
CA PHE A 36 1.62 16.54 19.17
C PHE A 36 2.23 15.14 19.04
N LEU A 37 2.53 14.48 20.15
CA LEU A 37 3.03 13.10 20.17
C LEU A 37 1.97 12.13 19.63
N CYS A 38 0.72 12.29 20.04
CA CYS A 38 -0.40 11.52 19.51
C CYS A 38 -0.59 11.73 17.99
N LEU A 39 -0.57 12.98 17.52
CA LEU A 39 -0.69 13.31 16.11
C LEU A 39 0.46 12.72 15.29
N SER A 40 1.69 12.81 15.80
CA SER A 40 2.86 12.24 15.11
C SER A 40 2.83 10.72 15.04
N GLY A 41 2.20 10.04 15.98
CA GLY A 41 1.96 8.61 15.94
C GLY A 41 0.81 8.19 15.01
N LEU A 42 -0.26 9.00 14.95
CA LEU A 42 -1.40 8.74 14.07
C LEU A 42 -1.06 8.92 12.58
N LEU A 43 -0.24 9.90 12.25
CA LEU A 43 0.08 10.22 10.86
C LEU A 43 0.72 9.05 10.09
N PRO A 44 1.74 8.35 10.60
CA PRO A 44 2.30 7.16 9.96
C PRO A 44 1.26 6.05 9.78
N THR A 45 0.35 5.91 10.75
CA THR A 45 -0.73 4.92 10.67
C THR A 45 -1.68 5.25 9.51
N VAL A 46 -2.12 6.50 9.40
CA VAL A 46 -2.97 6.94 8.29
C VAL A 46 -2.26 6.79 6.95
N LEU A 47 -0.98 7.18 6.86
CA LEU A 47 -0.17 7.02 5.64
C LEU A 47 0.00 5.55 5.24
N SER A 48 -0.04 4.62 6.20
CA SER A 48 0.00 3.19 5.89
C SER A 48 -1.25 2.70 5.14
N PHE A 49 -2.36 3.41 5.23
CA PHE A 49 -3.60 3.07 4.53
C PHE A 49 -3.74 3.72 3.15
N ILE A 50 -2.94 4.71 2.82
CA ILE A 50 -3.01 5.44 1.56
C ILE A 50 -1.77 5.12 0.73
N PRO A 51 -1.91 4.73 -0.56
CA PRO A 51 -0.76 4.53 -1.45
C PRO A 51 -0.22 5.88 -1.91
N PHE A 52 0.42 6.63 -0.98
CA PHE A 52 0.96 7.96 -1.25
C PHE A 52 2.06 7.95 -2.33
N GLU A 53 2.67 6.80 -2.56
CA GLU A 53 3.65 6.56 -3.62
C GLU A 53 3.10 6.90 -5.00
N ASN A 54 1.80 6.70 -5.19
CA ASN A 54 1.13 6.98 -6.47
C ASN A 54 1.19 8.46 -6.88
N SER A 55 1.51 9.37 -5.93
CA SER A 55 1.71 10.79 -6.23
C SER A 55 3.07 11.07 -6.88
N PHE A 56 4.04 10.18 -6.69
CA PHE A 56 5.42 10.41 -7.11
C PHE A 56 5.96 9.35 -8.05
N ILE A 57 5.40 8.13 -7.99
CA ILE A 57 5.91 6.97 -8.72
C ILE A 57 4.83 6.45 -9.66
N THR A 58 5.22 6.25 -10.91
CA THR A 58 4.46 5.49 -11.91
C THR A 58 5.36 4.39 -12.43
N PHE A 59 4.87 3.17 -12.40
CA PHE A 59 5.63 2.00 -12.83
C PHE A 59 5.44 1.78 -14.33
N LYS A 60 6.54 1.57 -15.06
CA LYS A 60 6.50 1.36 -16.51
C LYS A 60 5.96 -0.01 -16.91
N SER A 61 5.93 -0.97 -15.99
CA SER A 61 5.39 -2.30 -16.22
C SER A 61 4.52 -2.75 -15.06
N LEU A 62 3.48 -3.53 -15.38
CA LEU A 62 2.60 -4.17 -14.40
C LEU A 62 3.40 -5.02 -13.41
N ASP A 63 4.34 -5.78 -13.92
CA ASP A 63 5.22 -6.64 -13.14
C ASP A 63 5.99 -5.88 -12.07
N SER A 64 6.59 -4.74 -12.43
CA SER A 64 7.30 -3.87 -11.48
C SER A 64 6.38 -3.30 -10.40
N ALA A 65 5.17 -2.88 -10.77
CA ALA A 65 4.18 -2.37 -9.83
C ALA A 65 3.71 -3.47 -8.88
N TYR A 66 3.45 -4.66 -9.41
CA TYR A 66 3.01 -5.82 -8.64
C TYR A 66 4.10 -6.27 -7.65
N HIS A 67 5.33 -6.47 -8.13
CA HIS A 67 6.45 -6.90 -7.28
C HIS A 67 6.84 -5.87 -6.22
N TYR A 68 6.62 -4.60 -6.46
CA TYR A 68 6.83 -3.57 -5.44
C TYR A 68 5.98 -3.82 -4.19
N VAL A 69 4.73 -4.24 -4.37
CA VAL A 69 3.78 -4.49 -3.26
C VAL A 69 3.95 -5.89 -2.69
N TYR A 70 3.96 -6.89 -3.56
CA TYR A 70 3.84 -8.31 -3.17
C TYR A 70 5.17 -9.05 -3.13
N GLY A 71 6.26 -8.40 -3.52
CA GLY A 71 7.60 -8.98 -3.48
C GLY A 71 7.80 -10.07 -4.53
N LYS A 72 8.38 -11.19 -4.12
CA LYS A 72 8.66 -12.33 -5.00
C LYS A 72 7.45 -13.26 -5.14
N SER A 73 6.35 -12.75 -5.63
CA SER A 73 5.18 -13.56 -5.98
C SER A 73 5.10 -13.68 -7.49
N ASP A 74 4.93 -14.87 -8.01
CA ASP A 74 4.79 -15.10 -9.45
C ASP A 74 3.40 -14.65 -9.90
N ILE A 75 3.33 -13.97 -11.04
CA ILE A 75 2.05 -13.59 -11.67
C ILE A 75 1.58 -14.80 -12.48
N GLU A 76 0.39 -15.29 -12.16
CA GLU A 76 -0.21 -16.45 -12.83
C GLU A 76 -1.24 -16.04 -13.88
N LEU A 77 -2.00 -15.00 -13.60
CA LEU A 77 -3.04 -14.52 -14.48
C LEU A 77 -3.13 -13.00 -14.44
N VAL A 78 -3.28 -12.41 -15.61
CA VAL A 78 -3.60 -10.99 -15.77
C VAL A 78 -4.86 -10.88 -16.61
N VAL A 79 -5.85 -10.18 -16.07
CA VAL A 79 -7.03 -9.77 -16.83
C VAL A 79 -6.94 -8.27 -17.06
N GLU A 80 -6.74 -7.91 -18.31
CA GLU A 80 -6.59 -6.51 -18.71
C GLU A 80 -7.94 -5.80 -18.68
N GLY A 81 -7.96 -4.60 -18.12
CA GLY A 81 -9.10 -3.69 -18.13
C GLY A 81 -8.69 -2.31 -18.64
N ASP A 82 -9.65 -1.45 -18.86
CA ASP A 82 -9.40 -0.10 -19.37
C ASP A 82 -8.67 0.77 -18.34
N ASP A 83 -9.20 0.81 -17.10
CA ASP A 83 -8.70 1.67 -16.03
C ASP A 83 -7.82 0.91 -15.01
N CYS A 84 -7.92 -0.41 -14.97
CA CYS A 84 -7.12 -1.23 -14.06
C CYS A 84 -6.99 -2.66 -14.59
N ASP A 85 -5.84 -3.27 -14.31
CA ASP A 85 -5.59 -4.68 -14.57
C ASP A 85 -5.83 -5.48 -13.31
N PHE A 86 -6.53 -6.62 -13.44
CA PHE A 86 -6.68 -7.57 -12.35
C PHE A 86 -5.60 -8.64 -12.44
N VAL A 87 -4.87 -8.82 -11.35
CA VAL A 87 -3.72 -9.70 -11.28
C VAL A 87 -3.94 -10.77 -10.22
N VAL A 88 -3.73 -12.02 -10.61
CA VAL A 88 -3.65 -13.15 -9.71
C VAL A 88 -2.21 -13.61 -9.66
N GLY A 89 -1.67 -13.68 -8.46
CA GLY A 89 -0.33 -14.19 -8.26
C GLY A 89 -0.26 -15.19 -7.13
N SER A 90 0.74 -16.04 -7.15
CA SER A 90 0.99 -17.03 -6.11
C SER A 90 2.36 -16.85 -5.49
N GLN A 91 2.44 -17.23 -4.23
CA GLN A 91 3.68 -17.32 -3.49
C GLN A 91 3.94 -18.78 -3.16
N LYS A 92 4.75 -19.45 -3.99
CA LYS A 92 4.99 -20.92 -3.92
C LYS A 92 5.38 -21.42 -2.54
N ASP A 93 6.12 -20.61 -1.78
CA ASP A 93 6.59 -21.00 -0.45
C ASP A 93 5.50 -21.01 0.64
N LYS A 94 4.31 -20.47 0.35
CA LYS A 94 3.27 -20.23 1.38
C LYS A 94 1.86 -20.68 0.99
N ASP A 95 1.68 -21.36 -0.13
CA ASP A 95 0.35 -21.68 -0.70
C ASP A 95 -0.61 -20.46 -0.66
N LYS A 96 -0.03 -19.29 -0.84
CA LYS A 96 -0.78 -18.03 -0.73
C LYS A 96 -1.05 -17.46 -2.10
N VAL A 97 -2.33 -17.38 -2.43
CA VAL A 97 -2.80 -16.68 -3.62
C VAL A 97 -3.08 -15.22 -3.29
N THR A 98 -2.61 -14.34 -4.13
CA THR A 98 -2.79 -12.88 -4.00
C THR A 98 -3.62 -12.38 -5.15
N TYR A 99 -4.63 -11.60 -4.85
CA TYR A 99 -5.48 -10.92 -5.81
C TYR A 99 -5.24 -9.42 -5.71
N ALA A 100 -4.97 -8.78 -6.82
CA ALA A 100 -4.68 -7.36 -6.86
C ALA A 100 -5.37 -6.66 -8.03
N PHE A 101 -5.88 -5.46 -7.78
CA PHE A 101 -6.22 -4.53 -8.84
C PHE A 101 -5.08 -3.53 -8.97
N MET A 102 -4.54 -3.41 -10.17
CA MET A 102 -3.43 -2.51 -10.48
C MET A 102 -3.95 -1.37 -11.35
N PRO A 103 -4.19 -0.17 -10.77
CA PRO A 103 -4.71 0.97 -11.51
C PRO A 103 -3.77 1.35 -12.65
N LYS A 104 -4.35 1.62 -13.80
CA LYS A 104 -3.66 1.96 -15.05
C LYS A 104 -3.80 3.45 -15.33
N THR A 105 -2.76 4.07 -15.81
CA THR A 105 -2.75 5.46 -16.23
C THR A 105 -2.09 5.54 -17.60
N ALA A 106 -2.19 6.69 -18.27
CA ALA A 106 -1.53 6.90 -19.56
C ALA A 106 0.00 6.67 -19.51
N ASP A 107 0.61 6.89 -18.34
CA ASP A 107 2.07 6.78 -18.14
C ASP A 107 2.50 5.43 -17.58
N GLY A 108 1.57 4.52 -17.24
CA GLY A 108 1.86 3.20 -16.67
C GLY A 108 0.96 2.80 -15.52
N TRP A 109 1.46 1.98 -14.63
CA TRP A 109 0.71 1.38 -13.52
C TRP A 109 0.99 2.06 -12.19
N LYS A 110 -0.04 2.08 -11.33
CA LYS A 110 0.00 2.59 -9.97
C LYS A 110 -0.13 1.44 -8.97
N VAL A 111 0.31 1.70 -7.76
CA VAL A 111 0.15 0.74 -6.66
C VAL A 111 -1.30 0.74 -6.19
N SER A 112 -1.91 -0.44 -6.12
CA SER A 112 -3.22 -0.60 -5.51
C SER A 112 -3.12 -0.91 -4.03
N LYS A 113 -4.07 -0.43 -3.27
CA LYS A 113 -4.33 -0.91 -1.93
C LYS A 113 -4.98 -2.28 -2.02
N ASN A 114 -4.55 -3.20 -1.16
CA ASN A 114 -5.16 -4.53 -1.03
C ASN A 114 -6.62 -4.38 -0.59
N ILE A 115 -7.52 -4.26 -1.55
CA ILE A 115 -8.94 -4.44 -1.28
C ILE A 115 -9.11 -5.94 -1.10
N ASN A 116 -9.82 -6.36 -0.08
CA ASN A 116 -10.13 -7.77 0.17
C ASN A 116 -11.14 -8.23 -0.90
N VAL A 117 -10.64 -8.43 -2.10
CA VAL A 117 -11.40 -8.72 -3.32
C VAL A 117 -12.09 -10.06 -3.24
N LYS A 118 -11.64 -10.94 -2.34
CA LYS A 118 -12.22 -12.26 -2.12
C LYS A 118 -13.75 -12.24 -1.93
N ARG A 119 -14.31 -11.11 -1.46
CA ARG A 119 -15.76 -10.96 -1.27
C ARG A 119 -16.48 -10.40 -2.49
N ILE A 120 -15.83 -9.63 -3.31
CA ILE A 120 -16.46 -8.93 -4.45
C ILE A 120 -16.47 -9.83 -5.69
N ILE A 121 -15.41 -10.57 -5.93
CA ILE A 121 -15.29 -11.43 -7.12
C ILE A 121 -16.20 -12.65 -7.04
N VAL A 122 -16.32 -13.24 -5.87
CA VAL A 122 -17.21 -14.41 -5.69
C VAL A 122 -18.70 -14.06 -5.83
N GLN A 123 -19.08 -12.79 -5.65
CA GLN A 123 -20.47 -12.37 -5.79
C GLN A 123 -20.87 -11.94 -7.22
N ASN A 124 -19.91 -11.51 -8.04
CA ASN A 124 -20.21 -10.92 -9.35
C ASN A 124 -19.75 -11.73 -10.58
N TYR A 125 -18.93 -12.74 -10.39
CA TYR A 125 -18.53 -13.66 -11.46
C TYR A 125 -19.15 -15.03 -11.16
N ASP A 126 -20.29 -15.26 -11.73
CA ASP A 126 -20.72 -16.60 -12.09
C ASP A 126 -19.73 -17.05 -13.18
N PHE A 127 -18.66 -17.70 -12.75
CA PHE A 127 -17.78 -18.40 -13.68
C PHE A 127 -18.62 -19.57 -14.21
N GLY A 128 -19.32 -19.34 -15.30
CA GLY A 128 -19.86 -20.40 -16.13
C GLY A 128 -18.71 -21.25 -16.65
N PHE A 129 -18.06 -21.95 -15.74
CA PHE A 129 -17.20 -23.05 -16.09
C PHE A 129 -18.04 -24.30 -16.08
N LEU A 130 -18.09 -24.86 -17.25
CA LEU A 130 -18.38 -26.25 -17.56
C LEU A 130 -19.83 -26.54 -17.91
N ASP A 131 -20.05 -26.55 -19.20
CA ASP A 131 -20.50 -27.80 -19.85
C ASP A 131 -19.43 -28.26 -20.85
#